data_91b5e3768e668095090d1d30e02c80a4
#
_entry.id   91b5e3768e668095090d1d30e02c80a4
#
_cell.length_a   1.000
_cell.length_b   1.000
_cell.length_c   1.000
_cell.angle_alpha   90.00
_cell.angle_beta   90.00
_cell.angle_gamma   90.00
#
_symmetry.space_group_name_H-M   'P 1'
#
loop_
_entity.id
_entity.type
_entity.pdbx_description
1 polymer ?
#
loop_
_entity_poly.entity_id
_entity_poly.type
_entity_poly.pdbx_seq_one_letter_code
_entity_poly.pdbx_strand_id
1 'polypeptide(L)'
;MQERRTSEIRLDGVTLRFEHGIQALDDLSLDVPLGQHLCILGANGSGKSTLAAVISGLLAPDEGTVEIAGKRVFEDGTADFEAYREARRKCGLVFQNPGDQIVTTVVADDVAFGPENLGLAPDEIDRRVKRSLHRVALEDYARRDPTRMSGGQQQRVAIAATLAMDPELFVFDEPGALLDVRGRRSIMKVISALRDAGRTVIHITHFMEEALAADRVIVLSRGRIALDGTPAEVFSHEDEIAALGLEEPFAGRLSRRLRAGGSDIVWTPSEAELLDELAARIPASSAGICPLPQKRADIPADGAPALSVSHVTFRYTDSSAQTAPALKDVSLAVSAGESCAIVGQTGSGKSTLARLICALGVPDEGEISVLGISTAKRRGRRLLHGKIGYVMQHPERQLFAQTVAEDIAYGPKNLGLSDTEVSRRVEHALALVGLEEKRDVSPFELSGGQKRKCALAGVIAMEPEILVLDEPTAGLDPSGRRELTHILEAVHAEGTATIEITHSMDDAARADHIFVLDESKLLVSGTPEDIFCGQNAQLLHERGLGLPSALTFTLALEKRLGRDGCIASSAGNPLTIDALAEAILSMLSEGGE
;
A
#
# COMPACT_ATOMS: atom_id res chain seq x y z
N MET A 1 -7.41 -1.89 -48.56
CA MET A 1 -7.69 -2.88 -47.50
C MET A 1 -6.95 -2.32 -46.28
N GLN A 2 -7.68 -1.78 -45.30
CA GLN A 2 -7.04 -1.47 -44.00
C GLN A 2 -6.67 -2.82 -43.38
N GLU A 3 -5.37 -3.06 -43.18
CA GLU A 3 -4.92 -4.15 -42.32
C GLU A 3 -5.63 -4.01 -40.98
N ARG A 4 -6.33 -5.05 -40.55
CA ARG A 4 -6.97 -5.07 -39.24
C ARG A 4 -5.85 -4.96 -38.22
N ARG A 5 -5.81 -3.84 -37.49
CA ARG A 5 -4.93 -3.61 -36.34
C ARG A 5 -5.13 -4.77 -35.37
N THR A 6 -4.10 -5.52 -35.10
CA THR A 6 -4.12 -6.70 -34.20
C THR A 6 -3.54 -6.37 -32.83
N SER A 7 -2.63 -5.39 -32.77
CA SER A 7 -1.95 -4.96 -31.54
C SER A 7 -2.25 -3.50 -31.21
N GLU A 8 -2.40 -3.20 -29.93
CA GLU A 8 -2.53 -1.84 -29.39
C GLU A 8 -1.16 -1.23 -29.12
N ILE A 9 -0.24 -2.02 -28.57
CA ILE A 9 1.15 -1.66 -28.27
C ILE A 9 2.07 -2.71 -28.88
N ARG A 10 3.15 -2.26 -29.50
CA ARG A 10 4.25 -3.11 -29.91
C ARG A 10 5.57 -2.43 -29.63
N LEU A 11 6.37 -3.07 -28.82
CA LEU A 11 7.75 -2.69 -28.50
C LEU A 11 8.68 -3.77 -29.05
N ASP A 12 9.77 -3.37 -29.71
CA ASP A 12 10.76 -4.30 -30.25
C ASP A 12 12.17 -3.78 -29.92
N GLY A 13 12.89 -4.51 -29.07
CA GLY A 13 14.26 -4.19 -28.65
C GLY A 13 14.41 -2.85 -27.93
N VAL A 14 13.41 -2.40 -27.18
CA VAL A 14 13.39 -1.06 -26.57
C VAL A 14 14.38 -0.95 -25.43
N THR A 15 15.31 0.01 -25.53
CA THR A 15 16.28 0.36 -24.50
C THR A 15 16.13 1.83 -24.12
N LEU A 16 16.13 2.13 -22.82
CA LEU A 16 16.08 3.49 -22.28
C LEU A 16 17.03 3.66 -21.11
N ARG A 17 17.88 4.69 -21.20
CA ARG A 17 18.88 5.06 -20.20
C ARG A 17 18.61 6.46 -19.68
N PHE A 18 18.62 6.63 -18.36
CA PHE A 18 18.61 7.94 -17.73
C PHE A 18 20.02 8.50 -17.54
N GLU A 19 20.10 9.77 -17.18
CA GLU A 19 21.35 10.43 -16.78
C GLU A 19 22.09 9.57 -15.71
N HIS A 20 23.42 9.65 -15.71
CA HIS A 20 24.31 8.82 -14.87
C HIS A 20 24.33 7.32 -15.21
N GLY A 21 23.86 6.91 -16.41
CA GLY A 21 23.99 5.55 -16.92
C GLY A 21 23.03 4.53 -16.31
N ILE A 22 21.97 4.98 -15.66
CA ILE A 22 20.92 4.10 -15.13
C ILE A 22 20.09 3.56 -16.30
N GLN A 23 20.22 2.27 -16.60
CA GLN A 23 19.43 1.59 -17.62
C GLN A 23 18.08 1.17 -17.02
N ALA A 24 17.01 1.86 -17.44
CA ALA A 24 15.66 1.63 -16.92
C ALA A 24 14.89 0.58 -17.72
N LEU A 25 15.13 0.51 -19.05
CA LEU A 25 14.65 -0.56 -19.93
C LEU A 25 15.85 -1.10 -20.72
N ASP A 26 15.90 -2.41 -20.92
CA ASP A 26 17.04 -3.12 -21.49
C ASP A 26 16.57 -4.18 -22.48
N ASP A 27 16.65 -3.89 -23.78
CA ASP A 27 16.27 -4.79 -24.88
C ASP A 27 14.87 -5.41 -24.70
N LEU A 28 13.90 -4.56 -24.32
CA LEU A 28 12.55 -4.98 -23.98
C LEU A 28 11.67 -5.10 -25.22
N SER A 29 11.10 -6.28 -25.43
CA SER A 29 10.11 -6.54 -26.48
C SER A 29 8.78 -6.96 -25.86
N LEU A 30 7.68 -6.32 -26.28
CA LEU A 30 6.34 -6.55 -25.77
C LEU A 30 5.30 -6.30 -26.85
N ASP A 31 4.36 -7.23 -27.02
CA ASP A 31 3.20 -7.07 -27.87
C ASP A 31 1.93 -7.18 -27.03
N VAL A 32 1.05 -6.16 -27.09
CA VAL A 32 -0.22 -6.12 -26.36
C VAL A 32 -1.38 -6.05 -27.35
N PRO A 33 -2.14 -7.14 -27.49
CA PRO A 33 -3.32 -7.19 -28.36
C PRO A 33 -4.40 -6.19 -27.96
N LEU A 34 -5.22 -5.79 -28.93
CA LEU A 34 -6.41 -4.98 -28.70
C LEU A 34 -7.37 -5.65 -27.70
N GLY A 35 -7.85 -4.89 -26.71
CA GLY A 35 -8.82 -5.35 -25.73
C GLY A 35 -8.24 -6.23 -24.63
N GLN A 36 -6.91 -6.47 -24.61
CA GLN A 36 -6.26 -7.24 -23.55
C GLN A 36 -6.14 -6.43 -22.26
N HIS A 37 -6.40 -7.06 -21.14
CA HIS A 37 -5.98 -6.56 -19.82
C HIS A 37 -4.64 -7.18 -19.45
N LEU A 38 -3.57 -6.37 -19.57
CA LEU A 38 -2.21 -6.73 -19.18
C LEU A 38 -1.92 -6.17 -17.78
N CYS A 39 -1.49 -7.03 -16.86
CA CYS A 39 -0.94 -6.60 -15.58
C CYS A 39 0.59 -6.65 -15.61
N ILE A 40 1.23 -5.60 -15.09
CA ILE A 40 2.68 -5.48 -14.99
C ILE A 40 3.07 -5.49 -13.51
N LEU A 41 3.81 -6.51 -13.10
CA LEU A 41 4.39 -6.68 -11.78
C LEU A 41 5.90 -6.45 -11.80
N GLY A 42 6.52 -6.32 -10.64
CA GLY A 42 7.97 -6.20 -10.46
C GLY A 42 8.31 -5.39 -9.21
N ALA A 43 9.50 -5.60 -8.68
CA ALA A 43 10.02 -4.86 -7.55
C ALA A 43 10.17 -3.36 -7.85
N ASN A 44 10.33 -2.53 -6.82
CA ASN A 44 10.61 -1.11 -7.00
C ASN A 44 11.94 -0.91 -7.76
N GLY A 45 11.92 -0.01 -8.75
CA GLY A 45 13.08 0.22 -9.63
C GLY A 45 13.23 -0.80 -10.76
N SER A 46 12.30 -1.72 -10.99
CA SER A 46 12.38 -2.69 -12.10
C SER A 46 12.10 -2.10 -13.49
N GLY A 47 11.64 -0.84 -13.59
CA GLY A 47 11.34 -0.16 -14.85
C GLY A 47 9.86 0.00 -15.20
N LYS A 48 8.93 -0.38 -14.30
CA LYS A 48 7.47 -0.37 -14.56
C LYS A 48 6.92 1.00 -14.99
N SER A 49 7.18 2.04 -14.19
CA SER A 49 6.70 3.40 -14.50
C SER A 49 7.39 3.99 -15.73
N THR A 50 8.65 3.60 -15.99
CA THR A 50 9.36 3.96 -17.23
C THR A 50 8.69 3.30 -18.44
N LEU A 51 8.34 2.01 -18.34
CA LEU A 51 7.59 1.31 -19.37
C LEU A 51 6.21 1.95 -19.60
N ALA A 52 5.49 2.30 -18.53
CA ALA A 52 4.22 3.03 -18.63
C ALA A 52 4.38 4.37 -19.37
N ALA A 53 5.45 5.11 -19.10
CA ALA A 53 5.74 6.37 -19.77
C ALA A 53 6.07 6.20 -21.26
N VAL A 54 6.79 5.14 -21.63
CA VAL A 54 7.07 4.79 -23.05
C VAL A 54 5.77 4.39 -23.75
N ILE A 55 4.98 3.48 -23.16
CA ILE A 55 3.70 3.00 -23.71
C ILE A 55 2.68 4.13 -23.88
N SER A 56 2.66 5.08 -22.96
CA SER A 56 1.76 6.23 -23.03
C SER A 56 2.27 7.35 -23.95
N GLY A 57 3.48 7.20 -24.52
CA GLY A 57 4.10 8.17 -25.40
C GLY A 57 4.61 9.44 -24.69
N LEU A 58 4.87 9.37 -23.38
CA LEU A 58 5.48 10.46 -22.60
C LEU A 58 6.98 10.48 -22.70
N LEU A 59 7.62 9.30 -22.84
CA LEU A 59 9.06 9.15 -23.04
C LEU A 59 9.35 8.46 -24.36
N ALA A 60 10.34 8.97 -25.09
CA ALA A 60 10.94 8.29 -26.23
C ALA A 60 12.13 7.45 -25.71
N PRO A 61 12.31 6.20 -26.15
CA PRO A 61 13.48 5.42 -25.80
C PRO A 61 14.73 5.90 -26.55
N ASP A 62 15.89 5.26 -26.26
CA ASP A 62 17.15 5.53 -26.96
C ASP A 62 17.29 4.61 -28.19
N GLU A 63 16.82 3.36 -28.09
CA GLU A 63 16.98 2.32 -29.11
C GLU A 63 15.68 1.51 -29.27
N GLY A 64 15.53 0.82 -30.39
CA GLY A 64 14.43 -0.07 -30.71
C GLY A 64 13.29 0.59 -31.47
N THR A 65 12.13 -0.06 -31.49
CA THR A 65 10.93 0.41 -32.18
C THR A 65 9.72 0.46 -31.24
N VAL A 66 8.91 1.52 -31.34
CA VAL A 66 7.69 1.70 -30.55
C VAL A 66 6.51 2.00 -31.45
N GLU A 67 5.47 1.15 -31.36
CA GLU A 67 4.17 1.36 -32.00
C GLU A 67 3.09 1.49 -30.92
N ILE A 68 2.31 2.58 -30.95
CA ILE A 68 1.22 2.87 -30.02
C ILE A 68 -0.05 3.13 -30.81
N ALA A 69 -1.13 2.48 -30.45
CA ALA A 69 -2.42 2.64 -31.12
C ALA A 69 -2.36 2.45 -32.64
N GLY A 70 -1.50 1.50 -33.10
CA GLY A 70 -1.24 1.20 -34.53
C GLY A 70 -0.44 2.26 -35.26
N LYS A 71 0.25 3.15 -34.54
CA LYS A 71 1.16 4.16 -35.10
C LYS A 71 2.59 3.88 -34.62
N ARG A 72 3.53 3.81 -35.57
CA ARG A 72 4.95 3.80 -35.25
C ARG A 72 5.38 5.19 -34.82
N VAL A 73 5.70 5.34 -33.53
CA VAL A 73 6.02 6.64 -32.91
C VAL A 73 7.52 6.84 -32.74
N PHE A 74 8.29 5.73 -32.73
CA PHE A 74 9.74 5.75 -32.58
C PHE A 74 10.37 4.58 -33.35
N GLU A 75 11.51 4.82 -34.00
CA GLU A 75 12.30 3.82 -34.70
C GLU A 75 13.77 4.23 -34.68
N ASP A 76 14.63 3.40 -34.11
CA ASP A 76 16.11 3.52 -34.09
C ASP A 76 16.65 4.94 -33.87
N GLY A 77 16.30 5.54 -32.73
CA GLY A 77 16.76 6.88 -32.35
C GLY A 77 15.98 8.03 -32.98
N THR A 78 14.94 7.76 -33.76
CA THR A 78 14.13 8.79 -34.44
C THR A 78 12.70 8.79 -33.91
N ALA A 79 12.27 9.93 -33.33
CA ALA A 79 10.93 10.13 -32.84
C ALA A 79 10.04 10.83 -33.88
N ASP A 80 8.87 10.28 -34.19
CA ASP A 80 7.83 10.94 -34.99
C ASP A 80 6.88 11.67 -34.03
N PHE A 81 7.06 12.99 -33.90
CA PHE A 81 6.27 13.83 -32.98
C PHE A 81 4.79 13.92 -33.36
N GLU A 82 4.44 13.83 -34.66
CA GLU A 82 3.04 13.82 -35.09
C GLU A 82 2.37 12.50 -34.72
N ALA A 83 3.04 11.39 -34.98
CA ALA A 83 2.56 10.06 -34.57
C ALA A 83 2.39 9.97 -33.03
N TYR A 84 3.34 10.53 -32.25
CA TYR A 84 3.22 10.63 -30.80
C TYR A 84 2.00 11.46 -30.38
N ARG A 85 1.75 12.59 -31.03
CA ARG A 85 0.60 13.45 -30.73
C ARG A 85 -0.73 12.72 -31.00
N GLU A 86 -0.83 11.99 -32.10
CA GLU A 86 -2.01 11.19 -32.44
C GLU A 86 -2.19 10.02 -31.47
N ALA A 87 -1.12 9.32 -31.12
CA ALA A 87 -1.13 8.18 -30.18
C ALA A 87 -1.59 8.63 -28.79
N ARG A 88 -1.07 9.75 -28.27
CA ARG A 88 -1.46 10.30 -26.97
C ARG A 88 -2.93 10.69 -26.86
N ARG A 89 -3.59 11.04 -27.96
CA ARG A 89 -5.05 11.28 -27.97
C ARG A 89 -5.88 10.02 -27.72
N LYS A 90 -5.29 8.85 -27.98
CA LYS A 90 -5.93 7.55 -27.85
C LYS A 90 -5.50 6.80 -26.59
N CYS A 91 -4.49 7.30 -25.90
CA CYS A 91 -3.95 6.74 -24.67
C CYS A 91 -4.27 7.63 -23.48
N GLY A 92 -4.79 7.05 -22.41
CA GLY A 92 -4.99 7.70 -21.12
C GLY A 92 -4.07 7.10 -20.07
N LEU A 93 -3.28 7.93 -19.39
CA LEU A 93 -2.42 7.51 -18.29
C LEU A 93 -2.97 8.06 -16.97
N VAL A 94 -3.00 7.20 -15.96
CA VAL A 94 -3.22 7.57 -14.56
C VAL A 94 -1.90 7.39 -13.84
N PHE A 95 -1.34 8.49 -13.32
CA PHE A 95 -0.05 8.51 -12.63
C PHE A 95 -0.15 7.88 -11.22
N GLN A 96 0.97 7.38 -10.74
CA GLN A 96 1.13 6.86 -9.39
C GLN A 96 0.81 7.93 -8.32
N ASN A 97 1.28 9.17 -8.54
CA ASN A 97 0.99 10.30 -7.67
C ASN A 97 -0.06 11.21 -8.33
N PRO A 98 -1.30 11.27 -7.83
CA PRO A 98 -2.37 12.06 -8.44
C PRO A 98 -2.09 13.57 -8.42
N GLY A 99 -1.27 14.05 -7.46
CA GLY A 99 -0.89 15.46 -7.38
C GLY A 99 -0.12 15.95 -8.61
N ASP A 100 0.59 15.06 -9.31
CA ASP A 100 1.33 15.40 -10.53
C ASP A 100 0.43 15.48 -11.76
N GLN A 101 -0.82 14.99 -11.66
CA GLN A 101 -1.81 14.98 -12.75
C GLN A 101 -2.86 16.09 -12.62
N ILE A 102 -3.16 16.53 -11.41
CA ILE A 102 -4.18 17.57 -11.14
C ILE A 102 -3.67 18.94 -11.56
N VAL A 103 -4.43 19.62 -12.41
CA VAL A 103 -4.03 20.90 -13.04
C VAL A 103 -4.86 22.08 -12.55
N THR A 104 -6.14 21.85 -12.19
CA THR A 104 -7.07 22.91 -11.86
C THR A 104 -7.45 22.93 -10.37
N THR A 105 -8.12 24.01 -9.93
CA THR A 105 -8.58 24.18 -8.54
C THR A 105 -10.04 23.78 -8.33
N VAL A 106 -10.69 23.21 -9.35
CA VAL A 106 -12.07 22.72 -9.30
C VAL A 106 -12.13 21.33 -9.93
N VAL A 107 -12.65 20.35 -9.19
CA VAL A 107 -12.73 18.95 -9.65
C VAL A 107 -13.42 18.81 -11.01
N ALA A 108 -14.55 19.48 -11.24
CA ALA A 108 -15.26 19.38 -12.52
C ALA A 108 -14.44 19.94 -13.69
N ASP A 109 -13.71 21.04 -13.45
CA ASP A 109 -12.86 21.67 -14.47
C ASP A 109 -11.64 20.80 -14.77
N ASP A 110 -11.09 20.14 -13.75
CA ASP A 110 -9.98 19.20 -13.91
C ASP A 110 -10.38 17.99 -14.76
N VAL A 111 -11.57 17.43 -14.51
CA VAL A 111 -12.12 16.33 -15.32
C VAL A 111 -12.50 16.80 -16.73
N ALA A 112 -12.87 18.05 -16.93
CA ALA A 112 -13.18 18.63 -18.25
C ALA A 112 -11.93 18.93 -19.09
N PHE A 113 -10.77 19.14 -18.46
CA PHE A 113 -9.54 19.61 -19.10
C PHE A 113 -9.08 18.73 -20.27
N GLY A 114 -9.10 17.42 -20.12
CA GLY A 114 -8.77 16.48 -21.19
C GLY A 114 -9.73 16.55 -22.39
N PRO A 115 -11.06 16.42 -22.19
CA PRO A 115 -12.09 16.60 -23.22
C PRO A 115 -12.03 17.95 -23.94
N GLU A 116 -11.72 19.06 -23.24
CA GLU A 116 -11.53 20.39 -23.83
C GLU A 116 -10.33 20.41 -24.79
N ASN A 117 -9.20 19.85 -24.36
CA ASN A 117 -8.00 19.72 -25.21
C ASN A 117 -8.20 18.81 -26.43
N LEU A 118 -9.15 17.88 -26.35
CA LEU A 118 -9.56 17.06 -27.50
C LEU A 118 -10.49 17.84 -28.45
N GLY A 119 -10.96 19.03 -28.10
CA GLY A 119 -11.83 19.89 -28.90
C GLY A 119 -13.27 19.39 -28.97
N LEU A 120 -13.77 18.73 -27.92
CA LEU A 120 -15.14 18.25 -27.87
C LEU A 120 -16.14 19.38 -27.67
N ALA A 121 -17.39 19.17 -28.11
CA ALA A 121 -18.47 20.16 -27.91
C ALA A 121 -18.83 20.29 -26.41
N PRO A 122 -19.22 21.48 -25.91
CA PRO A 122 -19.52 21.70 -24.49
C PRO A 122 -20.54 20.74 -23.89
N ASP A 123 -21.60 20.42 -24.62
CA ASP A 123 -22.63 19.46 -24.16
C ASP A 123 -22.07 18.01 -24.00
N GLU A 124 -21.12 17.63 -24.85
CA GLU A 124 -20.43 16.34 -24.74
C GLU A 124 -19.46 16.34 -23.55
N ILE A 125 -18.75 17.44 -23.33
CA ILE A 125 -17.87 17.61 -22.16
C ILE A 125 -18.67 17.48 -20.88
N ASP A 126 -19.77 18.20 -20.72
CA ASP A 126 -20.64 18.12 -19.53
C ASP A 126 -21.16 16.69 -19.27
N ARG A 127 -21.59 16.00 -20.32
CA ARG A 127 -22.03 14.59 -20.22
C ARG A 127 -20.90 13.66 -19.76
N ARG A 128 -19.69 13.83 -20.31
CA ARG A 128 -18.53 13.00 -19.96
C ARG A 128 -18.07 13.27 -18.54
N VAL A 129 -17.99 14.51 -18.12
CA VAL A 129 -17.64 14.92 -16.75
C VAL A 129 -18.59 14.28 -15.73
N LYS A 130 -19.90 14.46 -15.90
CA LYS A 130 -20.91 13.88 -15.00
C LYS A 130 -20.82 12.35 -14.93
N ARG A 131 -20.70 11.68 -16.08
CA ARG A 131 -20.56 10.23 -16.16
C ARG A 131 -19.28 9.73 -15.47
N SER A 132 -18.17 10.42 -15.67
CA SER A 132 -16.89 10.01 -15.10
C SER A 132 -16.84 10.22 -13.58
N LEU A 133 -17.36 11.34 -13.07
CA LEU A 133 -17.50 11.58 -11.65
C LEU A 133 -18.40 10.55 -10.97
N HIS A 134 -19.52 10.17 -11.62
CA HIS A 134 -20.38 9.10 -11.12
C HIS A 134 -19.67 7.75 -11.02
N ARG A 135 -18.87 7.38 -12.03
CA ARG A 135 -18.13 6.10 -12.03
C ARG A 135 -17.14 5.97 -10.85
N VAL A 136 -16.62 7.09 -10.35
CA VAL A 136 -15.67 7.12 -9.23
C VAL A 136 -16.29 7.61 -7.92
N ALA A 137 -17.62 7.80 -7.86
CA ALA A 137 -18.37 8.30 -6.70
C ALA A 137 -17.84 9.63 -6.16
N LEU A 138 -17.71 10.63 -7.03
CA LEU A 138 -17.26 12.00 -6.71
C LEU A 138 -18.25 13.10 -7.15
N GLU A 139 -19.52 12.80 -7.40
CA GLU A 139 -20.52 13.77 -7.88
C GLU A 139 -20.67 14.95 -6.92
N ASP A 140 -20.71 14.68 -5.62
CA ASP A 140 -20.86 15.70 -4.57
C ASP A 140 -19.61 16.57 -4.40
N TYR A 141 -18.51 16.17 -4.99
CA TYR A 141 -17.21 16.86 -4.93
C TYR A 141 -16.92 17.71 -6.16
N ALA A 142 -17.80 17.74 -7.15
CA ALA A 142 -17.57 18.40 -8.45
C ALA A 142 -17.10 19.87 -8.34
N ARG A 143 -17.51 20.60 -7.31
CA ARG A 143 -17.16 22.01 -7.09
C ARG A 143 -16.06 22.23 -6.05
N ARG A 144 -15.46 21.16 -5.53
CA ARG A 144 -14.40 21.27 -4.53
C ARG A 144 -13.03 21.50 -5.17
N ASP A 145 -12.14 22.05 -4.36
CA ASP A 145 -10.72 22.19 -4.70
C ASP A 145 -10.03 20.81 -4.52
N PRO A 146 -9.52 20.18 -5.59
CA PRO A 146 -8.88 18.89 -5.50
C PRO A 146 -7.60 18.91 -4.66
N THR A 147 -6.90 20.04 -4.55
CA THR A 147 -5.66 20.16 -3.74
C THR A 147 -5.93 20.03 -2.24
N ARG A 148 -7.19 20.23 -1.82
CA ARG A 148 -7.65 20.09 -0.43
C ARG A 148 -8.32 18.75 -0.14
N MET A 149 -8.31 17.83 -1.10
CA MET A 149 -8.89 16.49 -0.96
C MET A 149 -7.85 15.50 -0.44
N SER A 150 -8.30 14.38 0.12
CA SER A 150 -7.39 13.29 0.51
C SER A 150 -6.71 12.69 -0.73
N GLY A 151 -5.53 12.05 -0.56
CA GLY A 151 -4.82 11.39 -1.65
C GLY A 151 -5.68 10.39 -2.41
N GLY A 152 -6.50 9.60 -1.70
CA GLY A 152 -7.44 8.67 -2.34
C GLY A 152 -8.58 9.36 -3.11
N GLN A 153 -9.02 10.54 -2.69
CA GLN A 153 -9.98 11.33 -3.45
C GLN A 153 -9.32 11.95 -4.69
N GLN A 154 -8.09 12.48 -4.55
CA GLN A 154 -7.30 12.99 -5.66
C GLN A 154 -7.05 11.91 -6.71
N GLN A 155 -6.73 10.67 -6.30
CA GLN A 155 -6.58 9.54 -7.20
C GLN A 155 -7.85 9.26 -8.00
N ARG A 156 -9.01 9.32 -7.36
CA ARG A 156 -10.30 9.17 -8.05
C ARG A 156 -10.59 10.34 -9.01
N VAL A 157 -10.15 11.57 -8.71
CA VAL A 157 -10.23 12.70 -9.65
C VAL A 157 -9.38 12.43 -10.89
N ALA A 158 -8.12 12.01 -10.72
CA ALA A 158 -7.21 11.68 -11.82
C ALA A 158 -7.78 10.58 -12.73
N ILE A 159 -8.37 9.54 -12.12
CA ILE A 159 -9.06 8.47 -12.86
C ILE A 159 -10.28 9.01 -13.61
N ALA A 160 -11.11 9.87 -12.98
CA ALA A 160 -12.27 10.48 -13.65
C ALA A 160 -11.87 11.34 -14.85
N ALA A 161 -10.78 12.12 -14.72
CA ALA A 161 -10.23 12.93 -15.81
C ALA A 161 -9.80 12.06 -17.00
N THR A 162 -9.10 10.95 -16.73
CA THR A 162 -8.70 9.99 -17.77
C THR A 162 -9.92 9.31 -18.41
N LEU A 163 -10.91 8.89 -17.63
CA LEU A 163 -12.15 8.29 -18.13
C LEU A 163 -12.96 9.25 -19.00
N ALA A 164 -12.93 10.58 -18.71
CA ALA A 164 -13.65 11.58 -19.48
C ALA A 164 -13.09 11.77 -20.90
N MET A 165 -11.81 11.49 -21.10
CA MET A 165 -11.18 11.49 -22.44
C MET A 165 -11.69 10.32 -23.30
N ASP A 166 -12.11 9.21 -22.70
CA ASP A 166 -12.60 7.98 -23.34
C ASP A 166 -11.58 7.37 -24.33
N PRO A 167 -10.34 7.13 -23.92
CA PRO A 167 -9.29 6.61 -24.79
C PRO A 167 -9.51 5.14 -25.18
N GLU A 168 -8.78 4.66 -26.21
CA GLU A 168 -8.76 3.27 -26.64
C GLU A 168 -7.88 2.41 -25.71
N LEU A 169 -6.76 2.99 -25.22
CA LEU A 169 -5.79 2.41 -24.31
C LEU A 169 -5.79 3.13 -22.97
N PHE A 170 -5.92 2.40 -21.89
CA PHE A 170 -5.77 2.88 -20.53
C PHE A 170 -4.51 2.31 -19.88
N VAL A 171 -3.69 3.18 -19.31
CA VAL A 171 -2.52 2.82 -18.52
C VAL A 171 -2.74 3.30 -17.09
N PHE A 172 -2.72 2.39 -16.12
CA PHE A 172 -2.85 2.70 -14.70
C PHE A 172 -1.53 2.37 -14.01
N ASP A 173 -0.82 3.39 -13.52
CA ASP A 173 0.41 3.20 -12.76
C ASP A 173 0.10 3.26 -11.26
N GLU A 174 0.01 2.09 -10.62
CA GLU A 174 -0.31 1.91 -9.20
C GLU A 174 -1.56 2.67 -8.70
N PRO A 175 -2.70 2.54 -9.37
CA PRO A 175 -3.88 3.35 -9.08
C PRO A 175 -4.46 3.09 -7.68
N GLY A 176 -4.10 1.96 -7.05
CA GLY A 176 -4.57 1.52 -5.74
C GLY A 176 -3.68 1.91 -4.56
N ALA A 177 -2.46 2.45 -4.80
CA ALA A 177 -1.43 2.62 -3.76
C ALA A 177 -1.84 3.55 -2.61
N LEU A 178 -2.64 4.58 -2.89
CA LEU A 178 -3.12 5.57 -1.90
C LEU A 178 -4.55 5.32 -1.43
N LEU A 179 -5.14 4.18 -1.79
CA LEU A 179 -6.54 3.88 -1.52
C LEU A 179 -6.70 2.88 -0.38
N ASP A 180 -7.76 3.06 0.39
CA ASP A 180 -8.24 2.04 1.31
C ASP A 180 -8.83 0.83 0.55
N VAL A 181 -9.19 -0.23 1.26
CA VAL A 181 -9.73 -1.48 0.68
C VAL A 181 -10.98 -1.22 -0.18
N ARG A 182 -11.87 -0.33 0.26
CA ARG A 182 -13.08 0.04 -0.52
C ARG A 182 -12.73 0.79 -1.78
N GLY A 183 -11.80 1.75 -1.69
CA GLY A 183 -11.31 2.52 -2.83
C GLY A 183 -10.67 1.61 -3.87
N ARG A 184 -9.79 0.70 -3.48
CA ARG A 184 -9.16 -0.29 -4.38
C ARG A 184 -10.21 -1.16 -5.09
N ARG A 185 -11.16 -1.73 -4.35
CA ARG A 185 -12.26 -2.52 -4.95
C ARG A 185 -13.06 -1.70 -5.98
N SER A 186 -13.29 -0.41 -5.71
CA SER A 186 -13.98 0.48 -6.64
C SER A 186 -13.20 0.67 -7.93
N ILE A 187 -11.88 0.87 -7.84
CA ILE A 187 -11.01 1.03 -9.03
C ILE A 187 -10.94 -0.28 -9.83
N MET A 188 -10.81 -1.43 -9.18
CA MET A 188 -10.83 -2.73 -9.87
C MET A 188 -12.14 -2.97 -10.63
N LYS A 189 -13.28 -2.51 -10.10
CA LYS A 189 -14.56 -2.53 -10.84
C LYS A 189 -14.51 -1.63 -12.09
N VAL A 190 -13.87 -0.46 -12.01
CA VAL A 190 -13.69 0.43 -13.18
C VAL A 190 -12.82 -0.26 -14.22
N ILE A 191 -11.68 -0.85 -13.83
CA ILE A 191 -10.77 -1.59 -14.71
C ILE A 191 -11.51 -2.76 -15.40
N SER A 192 -12.23 -3.57 -14.63
CA SER A 192 -13.03 -4.68 -15.18
C SER A 192 -14.09 -4.19 -16.18
N ALA A 193 -14.78 -3.09 -15.88
CA ALA A 193 -15.78 -2.51 -16.79
C ALA A 193 -15.15 -1.97 -18.10
N LEU A 194 -13.93 -1.46 -18.05
CA LEU A 194 -13.20 -1.03 -19.26
C LEU A 194 -12.82 -2.24 -20.12
N ARG A 195 -12.29 -3.31 -19.52
CA ARG A 195 -11.99 -4.57 -20.21
C ARG A 195 -13.25 -5.15 -20.85
N ASP A 196 -14.34 -5.23 -20.10
CA ASP A 196 -15.62 -5.78 -20.60
C ASP A 196 -16.21 -4.92 -21.73
N ALA A 197 -15.85 -3.63 -21.79
CA ALA A 197 -16.16 -2.73 -22.91
C ALA A 197 -15.19 -2.87 -24.11
N GLY A 198 -14.24 -3.82 -24.06
CA GLY A 198 -13.27 -4.07 -25.12
C GLY A 198 -12.14 -3.06 -25.19
N ARG A 199 -11.89 -2.28 -24.12
CA ARG A 199 -10.75 -1.36 -24.04
C ARG A 199 -9.49 -2.12 -23.68
N THR A 200 -8.34 -1.71 -24.23
CA THR A 200 -7.04 -2.23 -23.83
C THR A 200 -6.65 -1.58 -22.49
N VAL A 201 -6.29 -2.39 -21.51
CA VAL A 201 -5.92 -1.92 -20.18
C VAL A 201 -4.54 -2.45 -19.81
N ILE A 202 -3.64 -1.54 -19.44
CA ILE A 202 -2.36 -1.86 -18.82
C ILE A 202 -2.43 -1.42 -17.37
N HIS A 203 -2.23 -2.36 -16.46
CA HIS A 203 -2.38 -2.14 -15.04
C HIS A 203 -1.08 -2.53 -14.32
N ILE A 204 -0.40 -1.54 -13.74
CA ILE A 204 0.77 -1.74 -12.89
C ILE A 204 0.30 -1.76 -11.45
N THR A 205 0.69 -2.78 -10.69
CA THR A 205 0.29 -2.92 -9.28
C THR A 205 1.33 -3.68 -8.46
N HIS A 206 1.29 -3.52 -7.15
CA HIS A 206 1.99 -4.36 -6.17
C HIS A 206 1.06 -5.35 -5.47
N PHE A 207 -0.23 -5.33 -5.79
CA PHE A 207 -1.23 -6.22 -5.18
C PHE A 207 -1.42 -7.44 -6.06
N MET A 208 -0.94 -8.58 -5.61
CA MET A 208 -0.96 -9.83 -6.39
C MET A 208 -2.39 -10.28 -6.72
N GLU A 209 -3.34 -10.02 -5.82
CA GLU A 209 -4.76 -10.32 -6.02
C GLU A 209 -5.36 -9.52 -7.19
N GLU A 210 -4.87 -8.31 -7.45
CA GLU A 210 -5.31 -7.48 -8.59
C GLU A 210 -4.82 -8.07 -9.92
N ALA A 211 -3.62 -8.67 -9.93
CA ALA A 211 -3.06 -9.31 -11.11
C ALA A 211 -3.85 -10.56 -11.54
N LEU A 212 -4.55 -11.24 -10.62
CA LEU A 212 -5.40 -12.39 -10.94
C LEU A 212 -6.59 -12.03 -11.83
N ALA A 213 -6.98 -10.75 -11.87
CA ALA A 213 -8.07 -10.28 -12.73
C ALA A 213 -7.64 -9.98 -14.17
N ALA A 214 -6.34 -10.03 -14.47
CA ALA A 214 -5.79 -9.77 -15.79
C ALA A 214 -5.86 -10.99 -16.71
N ASP A 215 -5.87 -10.74 -18.02
CA ASP A 215 -5.78 -11.81 -19.03
C ASP A 215 -4.34 -12.32 -19.16
N ARG A 216 -3.35 -11.45 -18.92
CA ARG A 216 -1.92 -11.74 -18.99
C ARG A 216 -1.16 -10.94 -17.93
N VAL A 217 -0.14 -11.54 -17.38
CA VAL A 217 0.76 -10.92 -16.40
C VAL A 217 2.17 -10.98 -16.93
N ILE A 218 2.89 -9.86 -16.85
CA ILE A 218 4.35 -9.82 -17.04
C ILE A 218 5.01 -9.37 -15.75
N VAL A 219 6.17 -9.93 -15.47
CA VAL A 219 7.03 -9.51 -14.35
C VAL A 219 8.28 -8.86 -14.89
N LEU A 220 8.48 -7.59 -14.52
CA LEU A 220 9.67 -6.83 -14.88
C LEU A 220 10.76 -6.98 -13.82
N SER A 221 11.97 -7.20 -14.26
CA SER A 221 13.18 -7.17 -13.43
C SER A 221 14.32 -6.50 -14.18
N ARG A 222 14.93 -5.48 -13.59
CA ARG A 222 16.07 -4.75 -14.14
C ARG A 222 15.87 -4.30 -15.60
N GLY A 223 14.70 -3.79 -15.92
CA GLY A 223 14.35 -3.30 -17.26
C GLY A 223 14.01 -4.38 -18.29
N ARG A 224 13.98 -5.67 -17.93
CA ARG A 224 13.65 -6.81 -18.80
C ARG A 224 12.39 -7.53 -18.33
N ILE A 225 11.70 -8.21 -19.23
CA ILE A 225 10.62 -9.13 -18.87
C ILE A 225 11.26 -10.43 -18.38
N ALA A 226 11.03 -10.75 -17.10
CA ALA A 226 11.50 -11.98 -16.47
C ALA A 226 10.50 -13.12 -16.60
N LEU A 227 9.20 -12.85 -16.42
CA LEU A 227 8.13 -13.82 -16.57
C LEU A 227 7.00 -13.21 -17.41
N ASP A 228 6.33 -14.04 -18.20
CA ASP A 228 5.24 -13.66 -19.09
C ASP A 228 4.27 -14.84 -19.28
N GLY A 229 3.01 -14.64 -18.97
CA GLY A 229 1.99 -15.69 -19.09
C GLY A 229 0.65 -15.30 -18.51
N THR A 230 -0.24 -16.26 -18.39
CA THR A 230 -1.46 -16.11 -17.59
C THR A 230 -1.13 -15.94 -16.11
N PRO A 231 -2.02 -15.36 -15.29
CA PRO A 231 -1.78 -15.26 -13.85
C PRO A 231 -1.40 -16.60 -13.20
N ALA A 232 -2.06 -17.69 -13.57
CA ALA A 232 -1.77 -19.02 -13.02
C ALA A 232 -0.36 -19.51 -13.41
N GLU A 233 0.04 -19.32 -14.67
CA GLU A 233 1.39 -19.69 -15.13
C GLU A 233 2.46 -18.88 -14.38
N VAL A 234 2.33 -17.55 -14.34
CA VAL A 234 3.33 -16.67 -13.70
C VAL A 234 3.47 -17.01 -12.21
N PHE A 235 2.37 -17.11 -11.47
CA PHE A 235 2.42 -17.38 -10.03
C PHE A 235 2.79 -18.84 -9.69
N SER A 236 2.81 -19.76 -10.66
CA SER A 236 3.32 -21.13 -10.45
C SER A 236 4.84 -21.19 -10.26
N HIS A 237 5.57 -20.16 -10.71
CA HIS A 237 7.03 -20.03 -10.61
C HIS A 237 7.47 -19.46 -9.25
N GLU A 238 7.23 -20.20 -8.14
CA GLU A 238 7.45 -19.75 -6.77
C GLU A 238 8.83 -19.14 -6.52
N ASP A 239 9.87 -19.96 -6.77
CA ASP A 239 11.25 -19.56 -6.49
C ASP A 239 11.66 -18.32 -7.27
N GLU A 240 11.18 -18.21 -8.53
CA GLU A 240 11.45 -17.06 -9.37
C GLU A 240 10.69 -15.82 -8.88
N ILE A 241 9.42 -15.95 -8.52
CA ILE A 241 8.61 -14.86 -7.95
C ILE A 241 9.25 -14.34 -6.66
N ALA A 242 9.67 -15.24 -5.76
CA ALA A 242 10.36 -14.88 -4.53
C ALA A 242 11.71 -14.20 -4.80
N ALA A 243 12.52 -14.74 -5.74
CA ALA A 243 13.80 -14.15 -6.14
C ALA A 243 13.65 -12.77 -6.80
N LEU A 244 12.50 -12.51 -7.45
CA LEU A 244 12.14 -11.21 -8.02
C LEU A 244 11.59 -10.21 -6.98
N GLY A 245 11.56 -10.59 -5.69
CA GLY A 245 11.09 -9.74 -4.60
C GLY A 245 9.56 -9.61 -4.49
N LEU A 246 8.82 -10.47 -5.19
CA LEU A 246 7.37 -10.52 -5.17
C LEU A 246 6.85 -11.59 -4.20
N GLU A 247 5.54 -11.61 -4.01
CA GLU A 247 4.83 -12.65 -3.27
C GLU A 247 3.80 -13.32 -4.18
N GLU A 248 3.37 -14.51 -3.78
CA GLU A 248 2.20 -15.14 -4.39
C GLU A 248 0.91 -14.56 -3.83
N PRO A 249 -0.21 -14.67 -4.56
CA PRO A 249 -1.53 -14.43 -4.02
C PRO A 249 -1.79 -15.27 -2.76
N PHE A 250 -2.68 -14.77 -1.88
CA PHE A 250 -2.99 -15.42 -0.60
C PHE A 250 -3.33 -16.91 -0.76
N ALA A 251 -4.18 -17.27 -1.73
CA ALA A 251 -4.57 -18.66 -1.97
C ALA A 251 -3.37 -19.54 -2.39
N GLY A 252 -2.44 -19.00 -3.20
CA GLY A 252 -1.20 -19.69 -3.59
C GLY A 252 -0.33 -20.02 -2.37
N ARG A 253 -0.11 -19.01 -1.52
CA ARG A 253 0.66 -19.18 -0.26
C ARG A 253 -0.01 -20.19 0.69
N LEU A 254 -1.35 -20.11 0.85
CA LEU A 254 -2.10 -21.01 1.72
C LEU A 254 -2.05 -22.46 1.20
N SER A 255 -2.32 -22.69 -0.09
CA SER A 255 -2.28 -24.02 -0.69
C SER A 255 -0.89 -24.65 -0.55
N ARG A 256 0.16 -23.85 -0.67
CA ARG A 256 1.55 -24.29 -0.44
C ARG A 256 1.81 -24.68 1.02
N ARG A 257 1.34 -23.89 1.99
CA ARG A 257 1.45 -24.22 3.41
C ARG A 257 0.73 -25.52 3.74
N LEU A 258 -0.46 -25.73 3.17
CA LEU A 258 -1.22 -26.97 3.32
C LEU A 258 -0.46 -28.18 2.76
N ARG A 259 0.16 -28.03 1.58
CA ARG A 259 1.01 -29.09 0.99
C ARG A 259 2.24 -29.38 1.82
N ALA A 260 2.93 -28.36 2.33
CA ALA A 260 4.07 -28.53 3.23
C ALA A 260 3.68 -29.24 4.54
N GLY A 261 2.44 -29.07 5.01
CA GLY A 261 1.85 -29.80 6.12
C GLY A 261 1.38 -31.22 5.78
N GLY A 262 1.66 -31.71 4.57
CA GLY A 262 1.39 -33.11 4.16
C GLY A 262 0.03 -33.33 3.48
N SER A 263 -0.74 -32.28 3.17
CA SER A 263 -1.98 -32.42 2.39
C SER A 263 -1.68 -32.58 0.89
N ASP A 264 -2.58 -33.23 0.17
CA ASP A 264 -2.54 -33.42 -1.28
C ASP A 264 -3.35 -32.36 -2.04
N ILE A 265 -3.59 -31.18 -1.41
CA ILE A 265 -4.25 -30.02 -2.00
C ILE A 265 -3.50 -29.57 -3.26
N VAL A 266 -4.23 -29.34 -4.34
CA VAL A 266 -3.65 -28.79 -5.57
C VAL A 266 -3.25 -27.33 -5.36
N TRP A 267 -2.05 -26.95 -5.80
CA TRP A 267 -1.67 -25.55 -5.77
C TRP A 267 -2.54 -24.72 -6.73
N THR A 268 -3.09 -23.63 -6.25
CA THR A 268 -3.82 -22.67 -7.07
C THR A 268 -3.66 -21.24 -6.51
N PRO A 269 -3.49 -20.22 -7.38
CA PRO A 269 -3.53 -18.83 -6.97
C PRO A 269 -4.97 -18.32 -6.78
N SER A 270 -5.97 -19.08 -7.21
CA SER A 270 -7.39 -18.73 -7.18
C SER A 270 -8.02 -19.04 -5.83
N GLU A 271 -8.49 -18.01 -5.14
CA GLU A 271 -9.22 -18.17 -3.87
C GLU A 271 -10.49 -19.04 -4.04
N ALA A 272 -11.22 -18.83 -5.14
CA ALA A 272 -12.46 -19.58 -5.40
C ALA A 272 -12.20 -21.07 -5.59
N GLU A 273 -11.16 -21.44 -6.35
CA GLU A 273 -10.77 -22.84 -6.58
C GLU A 273 -10.32 -23.51 -5.30
N LEU A 274 -9.49 -22.82 -4.50
CA LEU A 274 -9.03 -23.36 -3.21
C LEU A 274 -10.19 -23.56 -2.23
N LEU A 275 -11.13 -22.61 -2.18
CA LEU A 275 -12.33 -22.73 -1.35
C LEU A 275 -13.19 -23.93 -1.77
N ASP A 276 -13.39 -24.15 -3.09
CA ASP A 276 -14.17 -25.26 -3.62
C ASP A 276 -13.49 -26.61 -3.31
N GLU A 277 -12.16 -26.69 -3.47
CA GLU A 277 -11.40 -27.91 -3.16
C GLU A 277 -11.44 -28.24 -1.65
N LEU A 278 -11.23 -27.26 -0.78
CA LEU A 278 -11.31 -27.44 0.66
C LEU A 278 -12.72 -27.84 1.11
N ALA A 279 -13.74 -27.17 0.59
CA ALA A 279 -15.14 -27.48 0.92
C ALA A 279 -15.55 -28.91 0.51
N ALA A 280 -14.97 -29.45 -0.57
CA ALA A 280 -15.21 -30.82 -1.01
C ALA A 280 -14.52 -31.88 -0.14
N ARG A 281 -13.43 -31.51 0.55
CA ARG A 281 -12.58 -32.44 1.33
C ARG A 281 -12.82 -32.38 2.84
N ILE A 282 -13.24 -31.24 3.37
CA ILE A 282 -13.51 -31.06 4.80
C ILE A 282 -14.86 -31.71 5.12
N PRO A 283 -14.92 -32.68 6.08
CA PRO A 283 -16.18 -33.31 6.47
C PRO A 283 -17.18 -32.30 7.04
N ALA A 284 -18.44 -32.44 6.70
CA ALA A 284 -19.51 -31.60 7.26
C ALA A 284 -19.63 -31.71 8.79
N SER A 285 -19.16 -32.80 9.37
CA SER A 285 -19.14 -33.07 10.80
C SER A 285 -17.93 -32.50 11.56
N SER A 286 -16.90 -31.99 10.84
CA SER A 286 -15.73 -31.40 11.51
C SER A 286 -16.12 -30.17 12.34
N ALA A 287 -15.44 -29.91 13.44
CA ALA A 287 -15.61 -28.68 14.21
C ALA A 287 -15.29 -27.45 13.34
N GLY A 288 -15.86 -26.28 13.67
CA GLY A 288 -15.51 -25.04 12.98
C GLY A 288 -14.02 -24.71 13.12
N ILE A 289 -13.51 -23.88 12.22
CA ILE A 289 -12.09 -23.47 12.23
C ILE A 289 -11.80 -22.74 13.54
N CYS A 290 -11.07 -23.43 14.44
CA CYS A 290 -10.67 -22.88 15.73
C CYS A 290 -9.15 -23.13 15.89
N PRO A 291 -8.28 -22.14 15.63
CA PRO A 291 -6.86 -22.31 15.84
C PRO A 291 -6.52 -22.43 17.33
N LEU A 292 -5.38 -23.06 17.60
CA LEU A 292 -4.82 -23.11 18.95
C LEU A 292 -4.51 -21.69 19.43
N PRO A 293 -4.79 -21.33 20.68
CA PRO A 293 -4.48 -20.03 21.22
C PRO A 293 -2.97 -19.78 21.11
N GLN A 294 -2.59 -18.75 20.36
CA GLN A 294 -1.20 -18.31 20.32
C GLN A 294 -0.86 -17.67 21.66
N LYS A 295 0.17 -18.21 22.32
CA LYS A 295 0.66 -17.67 23.59
C LYS A 295 1.41 -16.38 23.28
N ARG A 296 0.77 -15.24 23.50
CA ARG A 296 1.45 -13.94 23.52
C ARG A 296 2.24 -13.81 24.82
N ALA A 297 3.37 -13.10 24.78
CA ALA A 297 4.10 -12.78 25.98
C ALA A 297 3.19 -11.93 26.90
N ASP A 298 3.07 -12.33 28.17
CA ASP A 298 2.37 -11.51 29.17
C ASP A 298 3.12 -10.19 29.32
N ILE A 299 2.56 -9.08 28.79
CA ILE A 299 3.09 -7.75 29.03
C ILE A 299 2.73 -7.44 30.49
N PRO A 300 3.71 -7.12 31.37
CA PRO A 300 3.43 -6.84 32.76
C PRO A 300 2.49 -5.62 32.88
N ALA A 301 1.29 -5.83 33.39
CA ALA A 301 0.31 -4.77 33.63
C ALA A 301 0.66 -3.83 34.79
N ASP A 302 1.81 -4.02 35.46
CA ASP A 302 2.19 -3.36 36.72
C ASP A 302 3.13 -2.16 36.53
N GLY A 303 2.91 -1.29 35.53
CA GLY A 303 3.70 -0.05 35.36
C GLY A 303 2.84 1.15 34.94
N ALA A 304 3.34 2.38 35.19
CA ALA A 304 2.74 3.56 34.58
C ALA A 304 2.86 3.44 33.04
N PRO A 305 1.82 3.79 32.28
CA PRO A 305 1.85 3.68 30.82
C PRO A 305 2.95 4.56 30.22
N ALA A 306 3.65 4.05 29.21
CA ALA A 306 4.64 4.83 28.45
C ALA A 306 3.98 5.99 27.70
N LEU A 307 2.75 5.78 27.23
CA LEU A 307 1.91 6.81 26.61
C LEU A 307 0.52 6.79 27.25
N SER A 308 0.01 7.97 27.63
CA SER A 308 -1.36 8.17 28.07
C SER A 308 -1.96 9.34 27.31
N VAL A 309 -3.09 9.12 26.68
CA VAL A 309 -3.93 10.10 26.00
C VAL A 309 -5.27 10.13 26.73
N SER A 310 -5.67 11.28 27.26
CA SER A 310 -6.85 11.39 28.10
C SER A 310 -7.77 12.50 27.59
N HIS A 311 -8.97 12.12 27.11
CA HIS A 311 -10.04 13.02 26.65
C HIS A 311 -9.60 14.07 25.65
N VAL A 312 -8.73 13.68 24.70
CA VAL A 312 -8.11 14.61 23.74
C VAL A 312 -9.08 15.02 22.64
N THR A 313 -9.26 16.33 22.50
CA THR A 313 -9.96 16.99 21.39
C THR A 313 -9.01 17.94 20.69
N PHE A 314 -9.02 17.93 19.34
CA PHE A 314 -8.16 18.79 18.53
C PHE A 314 -8.85 19.26 17.25
N ARG A 315 -8.71 20.56 16.92
CA ARG A 315 -9.20 21.19 15.69
C ARG A 315 -8.05 21.89 14.98
N TYR A 316 -8.02 21.78 13.65
CA TYR A 316 -7.15 22.66 12.87
C TYR A 316 -7.74 24.05 12.80
N THR A 317 -6.96 25.07 13.15
CA THR A 317 -7.34 26.48 13.00
C THR A 317 -7.16 26.90 11.55
N ASP A 318 -8.19 26.73 10.72
CA ASP A 318 -8.24 27.34 9.39
C ASP A 318 -9.18 28.53 9.43
N SER A 319 -8.79 29.64 8.77
CA SER A 319 -9.42 30.96 8.87
C SER A 319 -10.80 31.09 8.20
N SER A 320 -11.42 29.98 7.78
CA SER A 320 -12.73 29.99 7.14
C SER A 320 -13.61 28.83 7.61
N ALA A 321 -14.52 29.11 8.53
CA ALA A 321 -15.62 28.28 9.04
C ALA A 321 -15.25 27.30 10.17
N GLN A 322 -16.24 27.04 11.03
CA GLN A 322 -16.24 26.02 12.09
C GLN A 322 -15.88 24.64 11.51
N THR A 323 -14.59 24.31 11.49
CA THR A 323 -14.13 23.00 11.06
C THR A 323 -14.48 21.97 12.12
N ALA A 324 -15.05 20.84 11.71
CA ALA A 324 -15.27 19.69 12.59
C ALA A 324 -13.94 19.28 13.25
N PRO A 325 -13.96 18.82 14.51
CA PRO A 325 -12.75 18.40 15.19
C PRO A 325 -12.10 17.23 14.46
N ALA A 326 -10.78 17.29 14.32
CA ALA A 326 -9.98 16.19 13.76
C ALA A 326 -9.84 15.03 14.76
N LEU A 327 -9.92 15.32 16.05
CA LEU A 327 -10.05 14.35 17.15
C LEU A 327 -11.09 14.87 18.13
N LYS A 328 -11.91 13.97 18.68
CA LYS A 328 -12.99 14.28 19.61
C LYS A 328 -13.02 13.27 20.74
N ASP A 329 -12.64 13.71 21.94
CA ASP A 329 -12.70 12.92 23.18
C ASP A 329 -12.01 11.55 23.06
N VAL A 330 -10.76 11.55 22.54
CA VAL A 330 -9.97 10.33 22.37
C VAL A 330 -9.18 10.03 23.64
N SER A 331 -9.32 8.79 24.14
CA SER A 331 -8.54 8.29 25.28
C SER A 331 -7.94 6.93 24.95
N LEU A 332 -6.63 6.76 25.18
CA LEU A 332 -5.90 5.49 25.01
C LEU A 332 -4.63 5.48 25.86
N ALA A 333 -4.09 4.30 26.09
CA ALA A 333 -2.83 4.11 26.79
C ALA A 333 -2.01 3.02 26.11
N VAL A 334 -0.68 3.17 26.15
CA VAL A 334 0.30 2.20 25.62
C VAL A 334 1.33 1.93 26.70
N SER A 335 1.62 0.65 26.94
CA SER A 335 2.63 0.21 27.91
C SER A 335 4.05 0.33 27.35
N ALA A 336 5.06 0.29 28.23
CA ALA A 336 6.45 0.23 27.78
C ALA A 336 6.71 -1.09 27.05
N GLY A 337 7.37 -1.01 25.90
CA GLY A 337 7.70 -2.17 25.08
C GLY A 337 6.49 -2.81 24.37
N GLU A 338 5.31 -2.21 24.40
CA GLU A 338 4.11 -2.72 23.72
C GLU A 338 4.09 -2.35 22.24
N SER A 339 3.66 -3.27 21.38
CA SER A 339 3.42 -3.01 19.97
C SER A 339 1.95 -2.70 19.75
N CYS A 340 1.64 -1.52 19.23
CA CYS A 340 0.27 -1.06 19.02
C CYS A 340 0.01 -0.70 17.56
N ALA A 341 -1.19 -1.03 17.06
CA ALA A 341 -1.66 -0.57 15.77
C ALA A 341 -2.80 0.44 15.94
N ILE A 342 -2.77 1.53 15.18
CA ILE A 342 -3.87 2.49 15.05
C ILE A 342 -4.46 2.33 13.66
N VAL A 343 -5.70 1.84 13.58
CA VAL A 343 -6.41 1.61 12.32
C VAL A 343 -7.63 2.51 12.19
N GLY A 344 -8.13 2.71 10.98
CA GLY A 344 -9.30 3.54 10.73
C GLY A 344 -9.35 4.03 9.29
N GLN A 345 -10.49 4.57 8.87
CA GLN A 345 -10.64 5.13 7.53
C GLN A 345 -9.74 6.37 7.30
N THR A 346 -9.51 6.71 6.04
CA THR A 346 -8.87 7.98 5.69
C THR A 346 -9.69 9.15 6.24
N GLY A 347 -9.02 10.06 6.96
CA GLY A 347 -9.69 11.21 7.58
C GLY A 347 -10.25 10.92 8.99
N SER A 348 -10.07 9.74 9.58
CA SER A 348 -10.53 9.43 10.96
C SER A 348 -9.69 10.08 12.06
N GLY A 349 -8.58 10.77 11.72
CA GLY A 349 -7.73 11.49 12.68
C GLY A 349 -6.42 10.79 13.06
N LYS A 350 -6.07 9.65 12.47
CA LYS A 350 -4.88 8.86 12.83
C LYS A 350 -3.57 9.67 12.80
N SER A 351 -3.24 10.28 11.67
CA SER A 351 -2.00 11.08 11.54
C SER A 351 -2.02 12.34 12.43
N THR A 352 -3.22 12.87 12.73
CA THR A 352 -3.36 13.96 13.71
C THR A 352 -3.01 13.46 15.11
N LEU A 353 -3.50 12.29 15.50
CA LEU A 353 -3.19 11.67 16.79
C LEU A 353 -1.69 11.37 16.90
N ALA A 354 -1.05 10.79 15.85
CA ALA A 354 0.39 10.55 15.81
C ALA A 354 1.20 11.84 16.05
N ARG A 355 0.84 12.93 15.36
CA ARG A 355 1.52 14.22 15.54
C ARG A 355 1.40 14.77 16.95
N LEU A 356 0.25 14.61 17.59
CA LEU A 356 0.04 15.04 18.97
C LEU A 356 0.82 14.17 19.96
N ILE A 357 0.84 12.83 19.77
CA ILE A 357 1.66 11.88 20.54
C ILE A 357 3.14 12.27 20.46
N CYS A 358 3.61 12.59 19.25
CA CYS A 358 5.00 13.04 19.01
C CYS A 358 5.27 14.48 19.48
N ALA A 359 4.36 15.08 20.23
CA ALA A 359 4.49 16.43 20.79
C ALA A 359 4.71 17.53 19.73
N LEU A 360 4.30 17.28 18.46
CA LEU A 360 4.35 18.24 17.35
C LEU A 360 3.17 19.23 17.35
N GLY A 361 2.21 19.05 18.24
CA GLY A 361 1.07 19.92 18.49
C GLY A 361 0.65 19.88 19.96
N VAL A 362 -0.33 20.70 20.29
CA VAL A 362 -0.97 20.71 21.63
C VAL A 362 -2.47 20.51 21.41
N PRO A 363 -3.13 19.58 22.13
CA PRO A 363 -4.56 19.41 22.00
C PRO A 363 -5.31 20.65 22.53
N ASP A 364 -6.53 20.90 22.02
CA ASP A 364 -7.40 21.98 22.51
C ASP A 364 -7.98 21.63 23.88
N GLU A 365 -8.31 20.34 24.09
CA GLU A 365 -8.85 19.81 25.34
C GLU A 365 -8.18 18.46 25.66
N GLY A 366 -8.17 18.08 26.92
CA GLY A 366 -7.55 16.84 27.39
C GLY A 366 -6.05 16.95 27.61
N GLU A 367 -5.40 15.83 27.84
CA GLU A 367 -3.97 15.76 28.14
C GLU A 367 -3.29 14.57 27.45
N ILE A 368 -2.05 14.79 27.02
CA ILE A 368 -1.16 13.73 26.54
C ILE A 368 0.07 13.72 27.43
N SER A 369 0.36 12.56 28.00
CA SER A 369 1.56 12.31 28.80
C SER A 369 2.37 11.18 28.15
N VAL A 370 3.66 11.41 27.94
CA VAL A 370 4.60 10.45 27.39
C VAL A 370 5.70 10.24 28.41
N LEU A 371 5.96 9.00 28.82
CA LEU A 371 6.92 8.64 29.87
C LEU A 371 6.71 9.46 31.15
N GLY A 372 5.44 9.72 31.51
CA GLY A 372 5.07 10.56 32.65
C GLY A 372 5.27 12.08 32.44
N ILE A 373 5.68 12.51 31.23
CA ILE A 373 5.94 13.92 30.91
C ILE A 373 4.76 14.47 30.08
N SER A 374 4.09 15.52 30.59
CA SER A 374 3.00 16.18 29.87
C SER A 374 3.51 16.95 28.66
N THR A 375 2.85 16.77 27.49
CA THR A 375 3.15 17.47 26.23
C THR A 375 2.59 18.89 26.18
N ALA A 376 1.72 19.28 27.11
CA ALA A 376 1.06 20.59 27.11
C ALA A 376 2.06 21.75 27.23
N LYS A 377 3.12 21.61 28.02
CA LYS A 377 4.12 22.67 28.27
C LYS A 377 5.33 22.51 27.35
N ARG A 378 5.86 23.64 26.84
CA ARG A 378 7.08 23.67 25.99
C ARG A 378 8.28 22.99 26.67
N ARG A 379 8.42 23.11 28.01
CA ARG A 379 9.49 22.44 28.75
C ARG A 379 9.35 20.92 28.69
N GLY A 380 8.14 20.38 28.87
CA GLY A 380 7.86 18.95 28.75
C GLY A 380 8.22 18.43 27.35
N ARG A 381 7.75 19.11 26.29
CA ARG A 381 8.06 18.74 24.91
C ARG A 381 9.57 18.70 24.62
N ARG A 382 10.36 19.61 25.20
CA ARG A 382 11.83 19.58 25.06
C ARG A 382 12.48 18.37 25.75
N LEU A 383 11.92 17.89 26.87
CA LEU A 383 12.43 16.71 27.58
C LEU A 383 12.12 15.41 26.83
N LEU A 384 11.18 15.44 25.89
CA LEU A 384 10.79 14.30 25.06
C LEU A 384 11.63 14.18 23.77
N HIS A 385 12.48 15.17 23.46
CA HIS A 385 13.36 15.08 22.30
C HIS A 385 14.27 13.86 22.41
N GLY A 386 14.28 13.03 21.36
CA GLY A 386 15.03 11.79 21.29
C GLY A 386 14.38 10.60 22.01
N LYS A 387 13.37 10.83 22.87
CA LYS A 387 12.63 9.77 23.55
C LYS A 387 11.45 9.24 22.71
N ILE A 388 10.97 10.05 21.79
CA ILE A 388 9.94 9.69 20.83
C ILE A 388 10.54 9.82 19.44
N GLY A 389 10.51 8.73 18.68
CA GLY A 389 10.80 8.71 17.25
C GLY A 389 9.53 8.86 16.44
N TYR A 390 9.56 9.62 15.36
CA TYR A 390 8.45 9.75 14.42
C TYR A 390 8.91 9.53 12.99
N VAL A 391 8.36 8.52 12.34
CA VAL A 391 8.56 8.23 10.93
C VAL A 391 7.29 8.65 10.19
N MET A 392 7.41 9.68 9.36
CA MET A 392 6.28 10.24 8.60
C MET A 392 5.90 9.33 7.42
N GLN A 393 4.72 9.52 6.86
CA GLN A 393 4.19 8.79 5.69
C GLN A 393 5.13 8.83 4.46
N HIS A 394 5.88 9.94 4.27
CA HIS A 394 6.89 10.11 3.24
C HIS A 394 8.27 10.37 3.88
N PRO A 395 8.89 9.36 4.50
CA PRO A 395 10.10 9.58 5.28
C PRO A 395 11.31 10.00 4.43
N GLU A 396 11.31 9.69 3.13
CA GLU A 396 12.33 10.13 2.18
C GLU A 396 12.44 11.66 2.04
N ARG A 397 11.40 12.40 2.41
CA ARG A 397 11.42 13.89 2.45
C ARG A 397 12.18 14.45 3.65
N GLN A 398 12.59 13.59 4.59
CA GLN A 398 13.38 13.99 5.76
C GLN A 398 14.88 14.00 5.47
N LEU A 399 15.33 13.40 4.36
CA LEU A 399 16.73 13.28 4.00
C LEU A 399 17.30 14.61 3.47
N PHE A 400 18.47 15.01 3.96
CA PHE A 400 19.06 16.30 3.61
C PHE A 400 20.60 16.35 3.67
N ALA A 401 21.28 15.34 4.27
CA ALA A 401 22.72 15.33 4.42
C ALA A 401 23.47 14.94 3.14
N GLN A 402 24.80 15.06 3.13
CA GLN A 402 25.64 14.71 1.98
C GLN A 402 25.84 13.20 1.87
N THR A 403 25.92 12.49 3.01
CA THR A 403 26.06 11.04 3.06
C THR A 403 25.00 10.40 3.96
N VAL A 404 24.73 9.11 3.72
CA VAL A 404 23.82 8.30 4.54
C VAL A 404 24.26 8.33 6.02
N ALA A 405 25.55 8.16 6.30
CA ALA A 405 26.06 8.18 7.67
C ALA A 405 25.85 9.54 8.35
N GLU A 406 26.02 10.64 7.63
CA GLU A 406 25.78 11.98 8.17
C GLU A 406 24.31 12.23 8.46
N ASP A 407 23.42 11.74 7.60
CA ASP A 407 21.96 11.86 7.77
C ASP A 407 21.52 11.11 9.03
N ILE A 408 21.97 9.86 9.20
CA ILE A 408 21.67 9.04 10.38
C ILE A 408 22.29 9.66 11.64
N ALA A 409 23.50 10.23 11.56
CA ALA A 409 24.20 10.85 12.70
C ALA A 409 23.54 12.15 13.19
N TYR A 410 22.69 12.77 12.40
CA TYR A 410 22.12 14.09 12.71
C TYR A 410 21.31 14.11 14.00
N GLY A 411 20.41 13.14 14.19
CA GLY A 411 19.63 13.00 15.42
C GLY A 411 20.51 12.84 16.66
N PRO A 412 21.36 11.82 16.74
CA PRO A 412 22.30 11.60 17.85
C PRO A 412 23.20 12.81 18.18
N LYS A 413 23.72 13.51 17.16
CA LYS A 413 24.51 14.74 17.35
C LYS A 413 23.69 15.85 18.01
N ASN A 414 22.44 16.05 17.58
CA ASN A 414 21.55 17.06 18.16
C ASN A 414 21.12 16.74 19.60
N LEU A 415 21.20 15.47 20.01
CA LEU A 415 21.01 15.06 21.39
C LEU A 415 22.24 15.36 22.26
N GLY A 416 23.35 15.81 21.68
CA GLY A 416 24.59 16.17 22.40
C GLY A 416 25.39 14.94 22.82
N LEU A 417 25.27 13.82 22.15
CA LEU A 417 26.05 12.62 22.42
C LEU A 417 27.50 12.78 21.99
N SER A 418 28.39 12.01 22.62
CA SER A 418 29.80 11.99 22.22
C SER A 418 30.00 11.40 20.83
N ASP A 419 31.07 11.80 20.13
CA ASP A 419 31.36 11.28 18.77
C ASP A 419 31.47 9.74 18.75
N THR A 420 32.01 9.15 19.81
CA THR A 420 32.11 7.68 19.97
C THR A 420 30.72 7.03 20.01
N GLU A 421 29.81 7.62 20.79
CA GLU A 421 28.44 7.11 20.92
C GLU A 421 27.65 7.35 19.65
N VAL A 422 27.82 8.51 18.99
CA VAL A 422 27.22 8.78 17.67
C VAL A 422 27.67 7.73 16.66
N SER A 423 28.97 7.44 16.58
CA SER A 423 29.49 6.42 15.65
C SER A 423 28.89 5.04 15.93
N ARG A 424 28.84 4.62 17.21
CA ARG A 424 28.25 3.35 17.60
C ARG A 424 26.80 3.23 17.15
N ARG A 425 25.99 4.27 17.39
CA ARG A 425 24.57 4.28 17.02
C ARG A 425 24.34 4.29 15.50
N VAL A 426 25.18 5.02 14.77
CA VAL A 426 25.15 5.04 13.30
C VAL A 426 25.46 3.66 12.73
N GLU A 427 26.53 2.99 13.21
CA GLU A 427 26.88 1.63 12.76
C GLU A 427 25.76 0.63 13.07
N HIS A 428 25.20 0.69 14.28
CA HIS A 428 24.10 -0.17 14.68
C HIS A 428 22.85 0.03 13.78
N ALA A 429 22.47 1.31 13.55
CA ALA A 429 21.31 1.62 12.70
C ALA A 429 21.52 1.22 11.24
N LEU A 430 22.75 1.42 10.70
CA LEU A 430 23.10 0.96 9.34
C LEU A 430 22.98 -0.56 9.20
N ALA A 431 23.51 -1.31 10.16
CA ALA A 431 23.44 -2.77 10.17
C ALA A 431 21.98 -3.27 10.25
N LEU A 432 21.16 -2.63 11.11
CA LEU A 432 19.75 -2.99 11.28
C LEU A 432 18.94 -2.82 9.98
N VAL A 433 19.23 -1.78 9.20
CA VAL A 433 18.50 -1.51 7.95
C VAL A 433 19.20 -2.07 6.70
N GLY A 434 20.39 -2.69 6.82
CA GLY A 434 21.16 -3.28 5.72
C GLY A 434 21.68 -2.22 4.73
N LEU A 435 22.23 -1.10 5.25
CA LEU A 435 22.80 0.00 4.45
C LEU A 435 24.29 0.26 4.72
N GLU A 436 25.03 -0.70 5.31
CA GLU A 436 26.45 -0.55 5.67
C GLU A 436 27.31 -0.16 4.46
N GLU A 437 27.10 -0.83 3.31
CA GLU A 437 27.85 -0.56 2.08
C GLU A 437 27.49 0.79 1.44
N LYS A 438 26.39 1.41 1.85
CA LYS A 438 25.91 2.71 1.35
C LYS A 438 26.24 3.88 2.28
N ARG A 439 27.02 3.63 3.32
CA ARG A 439 27.38 4.59 4.37
C ARG A 439 27.82 5.96 3.84
N ASP A 440 28.72 5.96 2.85
CA ASP A 440 29.34 7.17 2.30
C ASP A 440 28.70 7.65 0.97
N VAL A 441 27.60 7.02 0.56
CA VAL A 441 26.81 7.38 -0.62
C VAL A 441 25.84 8.51 -0.27
N SER A 442 25.53 9.38 -1.24
CA SER A 442 24.51 10.42 -1.05
C SER A 442 23.12 9.78 -0.85
N PRO A 443 22.34 10.21 0.16
CA PRO A 443 20.96 9.73 0.32
C PRO A 443 20.08 9.95 -0.92
N PHE A 444 20.40 10.95 -1.74
CA PHE A 444 19.65 11.26 -2.95
C PHE A 444 19.90 10.27 -4.09
N GLU A 445 21.01 9.54 -4.06
CA GLU A 445 21.35 8.49 -5.02
C GLU A 445 20.73 7.12 -4.67
N LEU A 446 20.15 7.00 -3.48
CA LEU A 446 19.49 5.79 -3.03
C LEU A 446 18.18 5.55 -3.78
N SER A 447 17.79 4.28 -3.95
CA SER A 447 16.45 3.90 -4.40
C SER A 447 15.38 4.36 -3.40
N GLY A 448 14.11 4.44 -3.80
CA GLY A 448 13.02 4.86 -2.92
C GLY A 448 12.92 4.02 -1.64
N GLY A 449 13.07 2.70 -1.74
CA GLY A 449 13.10 1.81 -0.58
C GLY A 449 14.32 2.04 0.31
N GLN A 450 15.50 2.25 -0.27
CA GLN A 450 16.71 2.57 0.48
C GLN A 450 16.62 3.96 1.16
N LYS A 451 16.02 4.96 0.51
CA LYS A 451 15.75 6.27 1.12
C LYS A 451 14.87 6.14 2.36
N ARG A 452 13.83 5.32 2.28
CA ARG A 452 12.94 5.05 3.41
C ARG A 452 13.67 4.36 4.55
N LYS A 453 14.52 3.35 4.26
CA LYS A 453 15.39 2.71 5.25
C LYS A 453 16.37 3.68 5.89
N CYS A 454 16.98 4.57 5.11
CA CYS A 454 17.89 5.60 5.62
C CYS A 454 17.17 6.56 6.60
N ALA A 455 15.99 7.04 6.24
CA ALA A 455 15.19 7.91 7.10
C ALA A 455 14.75 7.20 8.40
N LEU A 456 14.36 5.92 8.30
CA LEU A 456 14.04 5.09 9.48
C LEU A 456 15.26 4.91 10.36
N ALA A 457 16.42 4.61 9.79
CA ALA A 457 17.70 4.47 10.52
C ALA A 457 18.07 5.75 11.28
N GLY A 458 17.83 6.93 10.68
CA GLY A 458 18.05 8.23 11.35
C GLY A 458 17.18 8.42 12.59
N VAL A 459 15.98 7.85 12.61
CA VAL A 459 15.10 7.87 13.79
C VAL A 459 15.52 6.81 14.81
N ILE A 460 15.81 5.58 14.35
CA ILE A 460 16.26 4.47 15.23
C ILE A 460 17.59 4.81 15.94
N ALA A 461 18.52 5.48 15.26
CA ALA A 461 19.80 5.89 15.82
C ALA A 461 19.68 6.82 17.05
N MET A 462 18.53 7.44 17.26
CA MET A 462 18.26 8.18 18.49
C MET A 462 17.96 7.26 19.69
N GLU A 463 17.71 5.96 19.46
CA GLU A 463 17.27 4.95 20.44
C GLU A 463 16.04 5.44 21.22
N PRO A 464 14.91 5.69 20.53
CA PRO A 464 13.72 6.21 21.19
C PRO A 464 13.08 5.15 22.09
N GLU A 465 12.43 5.57 23.18
CA GLU A 465 11.63 4.69 24.04
C GLU A 465 10.26 4.38 23.42
N ILE A 466 9.76 5.27 22.52
CA ILE A 466 8.54 5.07 21.74
C ILE A 466 8.81 5.43 20.28
N LEU A 467 8.47 4.55 19.35
CA LEU A 467 8.57 4.76 17.91
C LEU A 467 7.17 4.82 17.29
N VAL A 468 6.83 5.95 16.71
CA VAL A 468 5.55 6.16 16.00
C VAL A 468 5.82 6.14 14.50
N LEU A 469 5.05 5.31 13.76
CA LEU A 469 5.20 5.16 12.32
C LEU A 469 3.86 5.44 11.64
N ASP A 470 3.86 6.35 10.67
CA ASP A 470 2.65 6.73 9.92
C ASP A 470 2.68 6.08 8.53
N GLU A 471 1.90 5.00 8.35
CA GLU A 471 1.79 4.19 7.13
C GLU A 471 3.16 3.71 6.59
N PRO A 472 3.99 3.04 7.40
CA PRO A 472 5.37 2.72 7.04
C PRO A 472 5.47 1.74 5.86
N THR A 473 4.46 0.89 5.64
CA THR A 473 4.42 -0.12 4.57
C THR A 473 3.80 0.38 3.26
N ALA A 474 3.21 1.59 3.24
CA ALA A 474 2.54 2.12 2.06
C ALA A 474 3.50 2.30 0.87
N GLY A 475 3.13 1.79 -0.32
CA GLY A 475 3.95 1.89 -1.54
C GLY A 475 5.25 1.07 -1.53
N LEU A 476 5.42 0.17 -0.56
CA LEU A 476 6.49 -0.83 -0.59
C LEU A 476 6.06 -2.05 -1.40
N ASP A 477 7.00 -2.60 -2.16
CA ASP A 477 6.86 -3.93 -2.72
C ASP A 477 6.90 -5.00 -1.62
N PRO A 478 6.51 -6.24 -1.90
CA PRO A 478 6.45 -7.30 -0.89
C PRO A 478 7.78 -7.55 -0.18
N SER A 479 8.92 -7.44 -0.89
CA SER A 479 10.24 -7.58 -0.28
C SER A 479 10.53 -6.47 0.72
N GLY A 480 10.30 -5.22 0.31
CA GLY A 480 10.49 -4.06 1.19
C GLY A 480 9.58 -4.08 2.41
N ARG A 481 8.36 -4.64 2.26
CA ARG A 481 7.44 -4.82 3.39
C ARG A 481 7.97 -5.86 4.39
N ARG A 482 8.45 -7.02 3.91
CA ARG A 482 9.08 -8.04 4.78
C ARG A 482 10.29 -7.50 5.52
N GLU A 483 11.19 -6.81 4.81
CA GLU A 483 12.38 -6.21 5.41
C GLU A 483 12.02 -5.19 6.49
N LEU A 484 11.04 -4.32 6.22
CA LEU A 484 10.56 -3.35 7.22
C LEU A 484 9.97 -4.05 8.45
N THR A 485 9.17 -5.10 8.25
CA THR A 485 8.60 -5.90 9.36
C THR A 485 9.72 -6.46 10.24
N HIS A 486 10.77 -7.05 9.65
CA HIS A 486 11.92 -7.57 10.42
C HIS A 486 12.67 -6.46 11.18
N ILE A 487 12.83 -5.27 10.59
CA ILE A 487 13.43 -4.13 11.28
C ILE A 487 12.59 -3.74 12.50
N LEU A 488 11.26 -3.65 12.35
CA LEU A 488 10.36 -3.27 13.44
C LEU A 488 10.31 -4.34 14.54
N GLU A 489 10.33 -5.63 14.19
CA GLU A 489 10.44 -6.73 15.14
C GLU A 489 11.75 -6.66 15.95
N ALA A 490 12.88 -6.34 15.30
CA ALA A 490 14.15 -6.17 15.98
C ALA A 490 14.15 -4.97 16.93
N VAL A 491 13.62 -3.82 16.50
CA VAL A 491 13.47 -2.62 17.36
C VAL A 491 12.56 -2.89 18.56
N HIS A 492 11.47 -3.63 18.35
CA HIS A 492 10.56 -4.03 19.42
C HIS A 492 11.25 -5.00 20.41
N ALA A 493 12.04 -5.96 19.91
CA ALA A 493 12.81 -6.90 20.75
C ALA A 493 13.86 -6.19 21.63
N GLU A 494 14.33 -4.99 21.24
CA GLU A 494 15.20 -4.13 22.06
C GLU A 494 14.43 -3.36 23.16
N GLY A 495 13.09 -3.53 23.23
CA GLY A 495 12.24 -2.95 24.27
C GLY A 495 11.60 -1.60 23.92
N THR A 496 11.74 -1.13 22.67
CA THR A 496 11.05 0.08 22.18
C THR A 496 9.55 -0.20 22.01
N ALA A 497 8.68 0.63 22.59
CA ALA A 497 7.26 0.58 22.29
C ALA A 497 7.01 1.10 20.86
N THR A 498 6.22 0.39 20.08
CA THR A 498 5.93 0.77 18.69
C THR A 498 4.46 1.13 18.52
N ILE A 499 4.18 2.21 17.78
CA ILE A 499 2.82 2.63 17.43
C ILE A 499 2.77 2.77 15.92
N GLU A 500 2.14 1.82 15.26
CA GLU A 500 2.01 1.79 13.81
C GLU A 500 0.61 2.27 13.37
N ILE A 501 0.56 3.32 12.56
CA ILE A 501 -0.65 3.69 11.85
C ILE A 501 -0.66 2.91 10.55
N THR A 502 -1.69 2.10 10.34
CA THR A 502 -1.77 1.25 9.13
C THR A 502 -3.19 1.11 8.61
N HIS A 503 -3.31 0.87 7.30
CA HIS A 503 -4.53 0.43 6.64
C HIS A 503 -4.53 -1.10 6.39
N SER A 504 -3.42 -1.78 6.65
CA SER A 504 -3.28 -3.22 6.52
C SER A 504 -3.77 -3.90 7.79
N MET A 505 -4.84 -4.69 7.66
CA MET A 505 -5.34 -5.47 8.79
C MET A 505 -4.44 -6.67 9.11
N ASP A 506 -3.68 -7.15 8.12
CA ASP A 506 -2.67 -8.18 8.33
C ASP A 506 -1.48 -7.65 9.17
N ASP A 507 -1.07 -6.38 8.97
CA ASP A 507 -0.05 -5.73 9.79
C ASP A 507 -0.62 -5.47 11.21
N ALA A 508 -1.83 -4.92 11.31
CA ALA A 508 -2.49 -4.68 12.59
C ALA A 508 -2.69 -5.95 13.43
N ALA A 509 -2.93 -7.10 12.78
CA ALA A 509 -3.09 -8.39 13.48
C ALA A 509 -1.82 -8.90 14.16
N ARG A 510 -0.65 -8.32 13.85
CA ARG A 510 0.63 -8.65 14.50
C ARG A 510 0.89 -7.85 15.78
N ALA A 511 0.21 -6.72 15.94
CA ALA A 511 0.36 -5.87 17.14
C ALA A 511 -0.19 -6.56 18.40
N ASP A 512 0.30 -6.16 19.57
CA ASP A 512 -0.25 -6.61 20.85
C ASP A 512 -1.60 -5.98 21.13
N HIS A 513 -1.80 -4.72 20.69
CA HIS A 513 -3.03 -3.96 20.91
C HIS A 513 -3.43 -3.16 19.67
N ILE A 514 -4.73 -3.09 19.41
CA ILE A 514 -5.29 -2.33 18.29
C ILE A 514 -6.22 -1.24 18.81
N PHE A 515 -6.05 -0.03 18.27
CA PHE A 515 -6.95 1.10 18.47
C PHE A 515 -7.66 1.42 17.15
N VAL A 516 -8.97 1.38 17.13
CA VAL A 516 -9.77 1.67 15.93
C VAL A 516 -10.34 3.07 16.03
N LEU A 517 -9.92 3.97 15.13
CA LEU A 517 -10.48 5.32 15.03
C LEU A 517 -11.52 5.39 13.91
N ASP A 518 -12.66 6.00 14.23
CA ASP A 518 -13.71 6.30 13.25
C ASP A 518 -14.34 7.66 13.58
N GLU A 519 -14.63 8.48 12.56
CA GLU A 519 -15.24 9.81 12.68
C GLU A 519 -14.62 10.66 13.81
N SER A 520 -13.28 10.70 13.87
CA SER A 520 -12.48 11.45 14.86
C SER A 520 -12.58 10.94 16.32
N LYS A 521 -13.09 9.74 16.56
CA LYS A 521 -13.23 9.13 17.89
C LYS A 521 -12.55 7.76 17.94
N LEU A 522 -12.21 7.33 19.14
CA LEU A 522 -11.88 5.93 19.40
C LEU A 522 -13.20 5.12 19.39
N LEU A 523 -13.31 4.18 18.46
CA LEU A 523 -14.50 3.34 18.28
C LEU A 523 -14.43 2.11 19.19
N VAL A 524 -13.30 1.41 19.14
CA VAL A 524 -13.04 0.18 19.93
C VAL A 524 -11.54 0.01 20.07
N SER A 525 -11.10 -0.63 21.15
CA SER A 525 -9.70 -1.03 21.36
C SER A 525 -9.64 -2.38 22.07
N GLY A 526 -8.58 -3.13 21.85
CA GLY A 526 -8.36 -4.45 22.45
C GLY A 526 -7.24 -5.20 21.76
N THR A 527 -7.04 -6.45 22.14
CA THR A 527 -6.12 -7.35 21.42
C THR A 527 -6.64 -7.64 20.01
N PRO A 528 -5.80 -8.05 19.06
CA PRO A 528 -6.28 -8.45 17.74
C PRO A 528 -7.38 -9.51 17.79
N GLU A 529 -7.32 -10.44 18.75
CA GLU A 529 -8.34 -11.46 18.96
C GLU A 529 -9.68 -10.82 19.35
N ASP A 530 -9.68 -9.78 20.18
CA ASP A 530 -10.88 -9.06 20.59
C ASP A 530 -11.48 -8.24 19.44
N ILE A 531 -10.60 -7.61 18.65
CA ILE A 531 -10.99 -6.70 17.56
C ILE A 531 -11.51 -7.47 16.34
N PHE A 532 -10.88 -8.60 16.02
CA PHE A 532 -11.23 -9.41 14.84
C PHE A 532 -12.19 -10.57 15.16
N CYS A 533 -12.97 -10.47 16.24
CA CYS A 533 -13.99 -11.47 16.58
C CYS A 533 -15.39 -10.85 16.72
N GLY A 534 -16.41 -11.71 16.60
CA GLY A 534 -17.80 -11.42 16.91
C GLY A 534 -18.32 -10.09 16.37
N GLN A 535 -18.94 -9.30 17.26
CA GLN A 535 -19.55 -8.01 16.90
C GLN A 535 -18.53 -6.95 16.46
N ASN A 536 -17.30 -6.99 16.98
CA ASN A 536 -16.27 -6.03 16.61
C ASN A 536 -15.84 -6.22 15.14
N ALA A 537 -15.63 -7.45 14.69
CA ALA A 537 -15.30 -7.72 13.31
C ALA A 537 -16.43 -7.34 12.35
N GLN A 538 -17.69 -7.55 12.74
CA GLN A 538 -18.85 -7.08 11.98
C GLN A 538 -18.88 -5.55 11.92
N LEU A 539 -18.65 -4.87 13.03
CA LEU A 539 -18.57 -3.41 13.11
C LEU A 539 -17.49 -2.84 12.18
N LEU A 540 -16.31 -3.45 12.16
CA LEU A 540 -15.23 -3.08 11.24
C LEU A 540 -15.67 -3.20 9.77
N HIS A 541 -16.32 -4.31 9.42
CA HIS A 541 -16.84 -4.53 8.08
C HIS A 541 -17.90 -3.50 7.68
N GLU A 542 -18.85 -3.20 8.54
CA GLU A 542 -19.90 -2.18 8.33
C GLU A 542 -19.29 -0.78 8.14
N ARG A 543 -18.22 -0.46 8.87
CA ARG A 543 -17.46 0.79 8.74
C ARG A 543 -16.49 0.80 7.56
N GLY A 544 -16.38 -0.29 6.80
CA GLY A 544 -15.54 -0.42 5.60
C GLY A 544 -14.08 -0.57 5.86
N LEU A 545 -13.73 -0.94 7.06
CA LEU A 545 -12.43 -1.47 7.38
C LEU A 545 -12.37 -2.94 6.92
N GLY A 546 -11.20 -3.37 6.46
CA GLY A 546 -10.98 -4.76 6.09
C GLY A 546 -10.89 -5.66 7.32
N LEU A 547 -10.77 -6.96 7.06
CA LEU A 547 -10.37 -7.97 8.03
C LEU A 547 -9.03 -8.57 7.58
N PRO A 548 -8.25 -9.20 8.47
CA PRO A 548 -7.07 -9.97 8.07
C PRO A 548 -7.39 -10.98 6.98
N SER A 549 -6.46 -11.18 6.05
CA SER A 549 -6.66 -12.06 4.89
C SER A 549 -7.03 -13.48 5.30
N ALA A 550 -6.38 -14.02 6.34
CA ALA A 550 -6.69 -15.34 6.89
C ALA A 550 -8.12 -15.43 7.42
N LEU A 551 -8.58 -14.42 8.14
CA LEU A 551 -9.95 -14.39 8.65
C LEU A 551 -10.98 -14.23 7.53
N THR A 552 -10.70 -13.38 6.53
CA THR A 552 -11.56 -13.22 5.35
C THR A 552 -11.76 -14.54 4.62
N PHE A 553 -10.68 -15.29 4.42
CA PHE A 553 -10.71 -16.61 3.80
C PHE A 553 -11.49 -17.63 4.68
N THR A 554 -11.26 -17.61 5.99
CA THR A 554 -11.98 -18.46 6.95
C THR A 554 -13.48 -18.28 6.84
N LEU A 555 -13.96 -17.02 6.83
CA LEU A 555 -15.39 -16.71 6.68
C LEU A 555 -15.96 -17.20 5.34
N ALA A 556 -15.18 -17.06 4.28
CA ALA A 556 -15.57 -17.55 2.96
C ALA A 556 -15.66 -19.09 2.95
N LEU A 557 -14.73 -19.79 3.60
CA LEU A 557 -14.71 -21.24 3.70
C LEU A 557 -15.87 -21.76 4.56
N GLU A 558 -16.11 -21.20 5.74
CA GLU A 558 -17.24 -21.57 6.61
C GLU A 558 -18.58 -21.41 5.86
N LYS A 559 -18.74 -20.33 5.10
CA LYS A 559 -19.91 -20.12 4.26
C LYS A 559 -20.05 -21.19 3.17
N ARG A 560 -18.95 -21.63 2.56
CA ARG A 560 -18.96 -22.72 1.55
C ARG A 560 -19.31 -24.07 2.17
N LEU A 561 -18.91 -24.31 3.42
CA LEU A 561 -19.26 -25.51 4.18
C LEU A 561 -20.72 -25.52 4.67
N GLY A 562 -21.52 -24.49 4.31
CA GLY A 562 -22.93 -24.35 4.72
C GLY A 562 -23.09 -24.02 6.21
N ARG A 563 -22.02 -23.58 6.86
CA ARG A 563 -22.04 -23.05 8.22
C ARG A 563 -22.36 -21.57 8.14
N ASP A 564 -23.29 -21.08 8.96
CA ASP A 564 -23.52 -19.65 9.05
C ASP A 564 -22.17 -19.02 9.41
N GLY A 565 -21.58 -18.25 8.50
CA GLY A 565 -20.26 -17.64 8.63
C GLY A 565 -20.23 -16.62 9.78
N CYS A 566 -20.65 -17.06 10.95
CA CYS A 566 -20.53 -16.34 12.19
C CYS A 566 -19.04 -16.28 12.53
N ILE A 567 -18.52 -15.05 12.54
CA ILE A 567 -17.25 -14.77 13.18
C ILE A 567 -17.38 -15.32 14.61
N ALA A 568 -16.60 -16.33 14.94
CA ALA A 568 -16.70 -16.99 16.23
C ALA A 568 -16.70 -15.94 17.35
N SER A 569 -17.62 -16.11 18.29
CA SER A 569 -17.76 -15.19 19.43
C SER A 569 -16.69 -15.40 20.52
N SER A 570 -15.74 -16.29 20.28
CA SER A 570 -14.66 -16.66 21.22
C SER A 570 -13.29 -16.49 20.57
N ALA A 571 -12.29 -16.16 21.38
CA ALA A 571 -10.87 -16.06 21.03
C ALA A 571 -10.38 -17.33 20.30
N GLY A 572 -10.35 -17.32 18.96
CA GLY A 572 -10.01 -18.52 18.21
C GLY A 572 -10.05 -18.34 16.68
N ASN A 573 -10.19 -17.13 16.17
CA ASN A 573 -10.11 -16.91 14.71
C ASN A 573 -8.65 -16.89 14.25
N PRO A 574 -8.31 -17.60 13.14
CA PRO A 574 -6.97 -17.52 12.58
C PRO A 574 -6.72 -16.12 11.98
N LEU A 575 -5.75 -15.42 12.53
CA LEU A 575 -5.38 -14.08 12.08
C LEU A 575 -4.16 -14.10 11.14
N THR A 576 -3.46 -15.23 11.06
CA THR A 576 -2.29 -15.44 10.21
C THR A 576 -2.49 -16.64 9.29
N ILE A 577 -1.75 -16.66 8.17
CA ILE A 577 -1.81 -17.76 7.21
C ILE A 577 -1.34 -19.08 7.82
N ASP A 578 -0.37 -19.04 8.74
CA ASP A 578 0.16 -20.23 9.41
C ASP A 578 -0.89 -20.82 10.35
N ALA A 579 -1.52 -20.01 11.19
CA ALA A 579 -2.60 -20.43 12.08
C ALA A 579 -3.80 -21.01 11.29
N LEU A 580 -4.12 -20.40 10.15
CA LEU A 580 -5.18 -20.92 9.27
C LEU A 580 -4.80 -22.26 8.65
N ALA A 581 -3.58 -22.40 8.16
CA ALA A 581 -3.12 -23.66 7.58
C ALA A 581 -3.13 -24.80 8.60
N GLU A 582 -2.66 -24.56 9.84
CA GLU A 582 -2.72 -25.54 10.93
C GLU A 582 -4.15 -25.97 11.26
N ALA A 583 -5.08 -25.00 11.34
CA ALA A 583 -6.48 -25.30 11.61
C ALA A 583 -7.11 -26.15 10.49
N ILE A 584 -6.85 -25.80 9.22
CA ILE A 584 -7.36 -26.58 8.06
C ILE A 584 -6.76 -27.99 8.04
N LEU A 585 -5.46 -28.15 8.29
CA LEU A 585 -4.80 -29.46 8.34
C LEU A 585 -5.39 -30.36 9.42
N SER A 586 -5.71 -29.80 10.60
CA SER A 586 -6.40 -30.54 11.67
C SER A 586 -7.76 -31.06 11.21
N MET A 587 -8.55 -30.21 10.52
CA MET A 587 -9.86 -30.61 10.02
C MET A 587 -9.79 -31.68 8.90
N LEU A 588 -8.77 -31.61 8.04
CA LEU A 588 -8.54 -32.62 7.01
C LEU A 588 -8.11 -33.98 7.60
N SER A 589 -7.38 -33.98 8.72
CA SER A 589 -6.95 -35.21 9.41
C SER A 589 -8.08 -35.91 10.16
N GLU A 590 -9.07 -35.15 10.69
CA GLU A 590 -10.26 -35.73 11.34
C GLU A 590 -11.17 -36.49 10.38
N GLY A 591 -11.07 -36.27 9.08
CA GLY A 591 -11.85 -36.95 8.05
C GLY A 591 -11.23 -38.23 7.49
N GLY A 592 -10.04 -38.59 7.95
CA GLY A 592 -9.27 -39.76 7.48
C GLY A 592 -9.33 -40.99 8.41
N GLU A 593 -10.04 -40.91 9.52
CA GLU A 593 -10.43 -42.06 10.37
C GLU A 593 -11.91 -42.40 10.09
#